data_29b1ae61046d027deced2c16cd8f9beb
#
_entry.id   29b1ae61046d027deced2c16cd8f9beb
#
_cell.length_a   1.000
_cell.length_b   1.000
_cell.length_c   1.000
_cell.angle_alpha   90.00
_cell.angle_beta   90.00
_cell.angle_gamma   90.00
#
_symmetry.space_group_name_H-M   'P 1'
#
loop_
_entity.id
_entity.type
_entity.pdbx_description
1 polymer ?
#
loop_
_entity_poly.entity_id
_entity_poly.type
_entity_poly.pdbx_seq_one_letter_code
_entity_poly.pdbx_strand_id
1 'polypeptide(L)'
;MASNTNIISPIAIEDRKNLDIRPGDTVRVWQKIQEKGKTRLQAFEGLVLARKHGTEAGATFTVRKVIDSVGVEKIFPLYTPMIDKIELLRRSKVRRAKLYFVREKAAKEIRRQMRRMLAIDKDQNTDTKHDAKATAEVAVEA
;
A
#
# COMPACT_ATOMS: atom_id res chain seq x y z
N MET A 1 15.46 31.55 11.75
CA MET A 1 14.05 31.84 11.49
C MET A 1 13.44 30.67 10.74
N ALA A 2 12.58 29.92 11.38
CA ALA A 2 11.89 28.81 10.74
C ALA A 2 10.85 29.39 9.78
N SER A 3 11.02 29.16 8.50
CA SER A 3 10.03 29.47 7.48
C SER A 3 8.82 28.57 7.69
N ASN A 4 7.73 29.11 8.26
CA ASN A 4 6.42 28.47 8.28
C ASN A 4 5.96 28.33 6.81
N THR A 5 6.34 27.27 6.17
CA THR A 5 5.67 26.82 4.96
C THR A 5 4.31 26.30 5.40
N ASN A 6 3.27 27.13 5.26
CA ASN A 6 1.89 26.69 5.37
C ASN A 6 1.62 25.66 4.28
N ILE A 7 1.89 24.39 4.57
CA ILE A 7 1.49 23.29 3.72
C ILE A 7 -0.01 23.13 3.92
N ILE A 8 -0.78 23.72 3.01
CA ILE A 8 -2.23 23.53 2.95
C ILE A 8 -2.47 22.12 2.37
N SER A 9 -2.28 21.11 3.20
CA SER A 9 -2.68 19.74 2.89
C SER A 9 -3.74 19.32 3.89
N PRO A 10 -4.95 18.98 3.46
CA PRO A 10 -6.01 18.49 4.35
C PRO A 10 -5.76 17.06 4.85
N ILE A 11 -4.56 16.55 4.68
CA ILE A 11 -4.17 15.17 5.01
C ILE A 11 -3.18 15.23 6.16
N ALA A 12 -3.31 14.29 7.11
CA ALA A 12 -2.29 14.00 8.10
C ALA A 12 -1.02 13.48 7.39
N ILE A 13 -0.09 14.39 7.09
CA ILE A 13 1.15 14.13 6.36
C ILE A 13 1.99 13.10 7.11
N GLU A 14 1.98 13.14 8.44
CA GLU A 14 2.73 12.24 9.30
C GLU A 14 2.28 10.78 9.15
N ASP A 15 0.98 10.53 9.09
CA ASP A 15 0.44 9.18 8.87
C ASP A 15 0.88 8.62 7.53
N ARG A 16 0.94 9.47 6.51
CA ARG A 16 1.41 9.06 5.17
C ARG A 16 2.91 8.86 5.10
N LYS A 17 3.71 9.60 5.84
CA LYS A 17 5.16 9.40 5.96
C LYS A 17 5.49 8.06 6.59
N ASN A 18 4.74 7.67 7.62
CA ASN A 18 4.96 6.45 8.38
C ASN A 18 4.52 5.19 7.62
N LEU A 19 3.82 5.33 6.49
CA LEU A 19 3.47 4.19 5.64
C LEU A 19 4.69 3.57 4.99
N ASP A 20 5.07 2.39 5.47
CA ASP A 20 6.16 1.59 4.90
C ASP A 20 5.66 0.78 3.68
N ILE A 21 5.45 1.48 2.58
CA ILE A 21 5.09 0.86 1.29
C ILE A 21 6.37 0.56 0.53
N ARG A 22 6.57 -0.69 0.16
CA ARG A 22 7.75 -1.15 -0.58
C ARG A 22 7.36 -1.81 -1.89
N PRO A 23 8.24 -1.79 -2.91
CA PRO A 23 8.07 -2.65 -4.08
C PRO A 23 7.92 -4.12 -3.68
N GLY A 24 6.94 -4.81 -4.26
CA GLY A 24 6.58 -6.18 -3.89
C GLY A 24 5.42 -6.31 -2.91
N ASP A 25 4.98 -5.20 -2.31
CA ASP A 25 3.79 -5.20 -1.48
C ASP A 25 2.52 -5.26 -2.35
N THR A 26 1.53 -6.00 -1.90
CA THR A 26 0.17 -5.93 -2.45
C THR A 26 -0.64 -4.97 -1.60
N VAL A 27 -1.08 -3.89 -2.20
CA VAL A 27 -1.82 -2.82 -1.51
C VAL A 27 -3.21 -2.65 -2.09
N ARG A 28 -4.12 -2.19 -1.25
CA ARG A 28 -5.44 -1.72 -1.65
C ARG A 28 -5.51 -0.23 -1.38
N VAL A 29 -5.69 0.55 -2.44
CA VAL A 29 -5.78 2.01 -2.39
C VAL A 29 -7.24 2.41 -2.56
N TRP A 30 -7.80 3.08 -1.58
CA TRP A 30 -9.15 3.62 -1.62
C TRP A 30 -9.12 5.05 -2.17
N GLN A 31 -9.72 5.22 -3.35
CA GLN A 31 -9.79 6.49 -4.04
C GLN A 31 -11.17 7.13 -3.86
N LYS A 32 -11.18 8.43 -3.61
CA LYS A 32 -12.39 9.27 -3.61
C LYS A 32 -12.67 9.73 -5.03
N ILE A 33 -13.79 9.32 -5.59
CA ILE A 33 -14.25 9.72 -6.91
C ILE A 33 -15.46 10.62 -6.74
N GLN A 34 -15.41 11.81 -7.31
CA GLN A 34 -16.53 12.74 -7.33
C GLN A 34 -17.31 12.56 -8.64
N GLU A 35 -18.55 12.14 -8.56
CA GLU A 35 -19.45 11.99 -9.69
C GLU A 35 -20.74 12.76 -9.41
N LYS A 36 -21.10 13.70 -10.27
CA LYS A 36 -22.38 14.44 -10.21
C LYS A 36 -22.71 14.98 -8.81
N GLY A 37 -21.72 15.54 -8.12
CA GLY A 37 -21.89 16.12 -6.78
C GLY A 37 -21.90 15.10 -5.61
N LYS A 38 -21.75 13.81 -5.90
CA LYS A 38 -21.60 12.75 -4.88
C LYS A 38 -20.19 12.20 -4.87
N THR A 39 -19.66 11.93 -3.68
CA THR A 39 -18.36 11.29 -3.51
C THR A 39 -18.57 9.80 -3.23
N ARG A 40 -17.94 8.95 -4.03
CA ARG A 40 -17.89 7.51 -3.78
C ARG A 40 -16.45 7.03 -3.60
N LEU A 41 -16.30 5.96 -2.85
CA LEU A 41 -15.00 5.30 -2.67
C LEU A 41 -14.85 4.16 -3.67
N GLN A 42 -13.70 4.10 -4.33
CA GLN A 42 -13.33 3.00 -5.21
C GLN A 42 -12.00 2.41 -4.77
N ALA A 43 -11.97 1.10 -4.58
CA ALA A 43 -10.75 0.37 -4.25
C ALA A 43 -9.98 -0.02 -5.51
N PHE A 44 -8.68 0.23 -5.51
CA PHE A 44 -7.74 -0.29 -6.50
C PHE A 44 -6.72 -1.17 -5.78
N GLU A 45 -6.79 -2.46 -6.02
CA GLU A 45 -5.89 -3.44 -5.41
C GLU A 45 -4.87 -3.93 -6.44
N GLY A 46 -3.60 -3.97 -6.06
CA GLY A 46 -2.55 -4.44 -6.94
C GLY A 46 -1.18 -4.52 -6.30
N LEU A 47 -0.21 -4.93 -7.11
CA LEU A 47 1.19 -5.05 -6.72
C LEU A 47 1.91 -3.71 -6.89
N VAL A 48 2.64 -3.30 -5.87
CA VAL A 48 3.53 -2.12 -5.95
C VAL A 48 4.77 -2.49 -6.77
N LEU A 49 4.94 -1.82 -7.91
CA LEU A 49 6.10 -2.03 -8.79
C LEU A 49 7.29 -1.17 -8.38
N ALA A 50 7.05 0.05 -7.99
CA ALA A 50 8.09 1.02 -7.67
C ALA A 50 7.58 2.08 -6.69
N ARG A 51 8.48 2.60 -5.89
CA ARG A 51 8.30 3.81 -5.09
C ARG A 51 9.38 4.81 -5.48
N LYS A 52 9.01 6.05 -5.71
CA LYS A 52 9.91 7.15 -6.09
C LYS A 52 9.86 8.24 -5.03
N HIS A 53 10.98 8.93 -4.84
CA HIS A 53 11.14 10.06 -3.93
C HIS A 53 10.84 9.77 -2.45
N GLY A 54 10.95 8.52 -2.02
CA GLY A 54 10.86 8.13 -0.61
C GLY A 54 9.63 8.69 0.11
N THR A 55 9.84 9.59 1.07
CA THR A 55 8.81 10.27 1.88
C THR A 55 8.71 11.77 1.61
N GLU A 56 9.38 12.27 0.59
CA GLU A 56 9.35 13.68 0.20
C GLU A 56 7.98 14.10 -0.35
N ALA A 57 7.74 15.40 -0.45
CA ALA A 57 6.46 15.95 -0.92
C ALA A 57 6.04 15.44 -2.31
N GLY A 58 7.00 15.15 -3.19
CA GLY A 58 6.78 14.58 -4.53
C GLY A 58 6.75 13.05 -4.58
N ALA A 59 6.66 12.37 -3.44
CA ALA A 59 6.69 10.91 -3.39
C ALA A 59 5.53 10.28 -4.14
N THR A 60 5.83 9.29 -4.96
CA THR A 60 4.85 8.52 -5.73
C THR A 60 5.12 7.03 -5.63
N PHE A 61 4.07 6.22 -5.78
CA PHE A 61 4.20 4.78 -5.93
C PHE A 61 3.32 4.28 -7.07
N THR A 62 3.81 3.26 -7.77
CA THR A 62 3.12 2.68 -8.94
C THR A 62 2.53 1.35 -8.54
N VAL A 63 1.23 1.18 -8.76
CA VAL A 63 0.50 -0.06 -8.49
C VAL A 63 0.02 -0.67 -9.81
N ARG A 64 0.30 -1.95 -10.00
CA ARG A 64 -0.13 -2.73 -11.16
C ARG A 64 -1.17 -3.76 -10.79
N LYS A 65 -2.21 -3.84 -11.60
CA LYS A 65 -3.25 -4.88 -11.55
C LYS A 65 -3.46 -5.45 -12.94
N VAL A 66 -3.75 -6.72 -13.05
CA VAL A 66 -4.19 -7.35 -14.31
C VAL A 66 -5.69 -7.54 -14.27
N ILE A 67 -6.39 -6.94 -15.22
CA ILE A 67 -7.85 -7.02 -15.39
C ILE A 67 -8.10 -7.58 -16.79
N ASP A 68 -8.82 -8.69 -16.89
CA ASP A 68 -9.15 -9.35 -18.16
C ASP A 68 -7.93 -9.54 -19.08
N SER A 69 -6.85 -10.05 -18.51
CA SER A 69 -5.55 -10.24 -19.17
C SER A 69 -4.79 -8.98 -19.58
N VAL A 70 -5.34 -7.79 -19.33
CA VAL A 70 -4.69 -6.50 -19.58
C VAL A 70 -4.06 -5.97 -18.30
N GLY A 71 -2.77 -5.60 -18.38
CA GLY A 71 -2.06 -4.96 -17.27
C GLY A 71 -2.42 -3.48 -17.16
N VAL A 72 -2.97 -3.08 -16.03
CA VAL A 72 -3.29 -1.69 -15.72
C VAL A 72 -2.36 -1.18 -14.63
N GLU A 73 -1.72 -0.04 -14.87
CA GLU A 73 -0.85 0.62 -13.90
C GLU A 73 -1.42 1.98 -13.53
N LYS A 74 -1.42 2.26 -12.24
CA LYS A 74 -1.75 3.58 -11.71
C LYS A 74 -0.59 4.10 -10.88
N ILE A 75 -0.24 5.35 -11.11
CA ILE A 75 0.76 6.07 -10.31
C ILE A 75 0.00 6.93 -9.31
N PHE A 76 0.26 6.69 -8.03
CA PHE A 76 -0.37 7.42 -6.95
C PHE A 76 0.63 8.35 -6.28
N PRO A 77 0.38 9.66 -6.22
CA PRO A 77 1.09 10.54 -5.32
C PRO A 77 0.76 10.17 -3.86
N LEU A 78 1.78 10.08 -3.01
CA LEU A 78 1.61 9.63 -1.63
C LEU A 78 0.71 10.56 -0.81
N TYR A 79 0.82 11.87 -1.05
CA TYR A 79 0.13 12.91 -0.28
C TYR A 79 -1.10 13.50 -0.98
N THR A 80 -1.67 12.80 -1.96
CA THR A 80 -2.88 13.28 -2.64
C THR A 80 -4.12 13.19 -1.75
N PRO A 81 -5.00 14.22 -1.73
CA PRO A 81 -6.27 14.18 -1.02
C PRO A 81 -7.29 13.21 -1.64
N MET A 82 -7.07 12.79 -2.88
CA MET A 82 -7.93 11.83 -3.58
C MET A 82 -7.85 10.42 -3.00
N ILE A 83 -6.82 10.11 -2.24
CA ILE A 83 -6.68 8.82 -1.56
C ILE A 83 -7.26 8.97 -0.14
N ASP A 84 -8.24 8.14 0.17
CA ASP A 84 -8.81 8.05 1.51
C ASP A 84 -7.86 7.28 2.43
N LYS A 85 -7.60 6.01 2.11
CA LYS A 85 -6.66 5.17 2.86
C LYS A 85 -5.90 4.21 1.95
N ILE A 86 -4.77 3.73 2.45
CA ILE A 86 -3.95 2.70 1.82
C ILE A 86 -3.83 1.54 2.80
N GLU A 87 -4.24 0.36 2.38
CA GLU A 87 -4.16 -0.87 3.17
C GLU A 87 -3.07 -1.76 2.59
N LEU A 88 -2.15 -2.21 3.44
CA LEU A 88 -1.17 -3.23 3.10
C LEU A 88 -1.82 -4.60 3.31
N LEU A 89 -2.07 -5.33 2.22
CA LEU A 89 -2.70 -6.65 2.28
C LEU A 89 -1.68 -7.77 2.45
N ARG A 90 -0.54 -7.64 1.77
CA ARG A 90 0.47 -8.70 1.72
C ARG A 90 1.83 -8.09 1.40
N ARG A 91 2.87 -8.62 2.02
CA ARG A 91 4.25 -8.25 1.73
C ARG A 91 4.99 -9.42 1.10
N SER A 92 5.67 -9.19 -0.01
CA SER A 92 6.51 -10.17 -0.67
C SER A 92 7.95 -9.70 -0.65
N LYS A 93 8.88 -10.59 -0.27
CA LYS A 93 10.30 -10.26 -0.31
C LYS A 93 10.78 -10.20 -1.76
N VAL A 94 11.32 -9.07 -2.17
CA VAL A 94 11.86 -8.85 -3.50
C VAL A 94 13.33 -8.42 -3.43
N ARG A 95 14.09 -8.71 -4.49
CA ARG A 95 15.51 -8.36 -4.57
C ARG A 95 15.78 -7.04 -5.26
N ARG A 96 14.79 -6.51 -6.00
CA ARG A 96 14.93 -5.28 -6.80
C ARG A 96 14.07 -4.16 -6.22
N ALA A 97 14.59 -2.94 -6.28
CA ALA A 97 13.86 -1.74 -5.88
C ALA A 97 12.75 -1.35 -6.87
N LYS A 98 12.84 -1.80 -8.12
CA LYS A 98 11.84 -1.56 -9.17
C LYS A 98 11.54 -2.87 -9.88
N LEU A 99 10.27 -3.24 -9.93
CA LEU A 99 9.81 -4.53 -10.45
C LEU A 99 9.25 -4.41 -11.88
N TYR A 100 9.91 -3.64 -12.75
CA TYR A 100 9.42 -3.41 -14.11
C TYR A 100 9.41 -4.66 -14.98
N PHE A 101 10.21 -5.66 -14.66
CA PHE A 101 10.18 -6.97 -15.35
C PHE A 101 8.82 -7.68 -15.24
N VAL A 102 7.99 -7.32 -14.26
CA VAL A 102 6.63 -7.85 -14.09
C VAL A 102 5.73 -7.52 -15.29
N ARG A 103 6.04 -6.46 -16.02
CA ARG A 103 5.28 -6.04 -17.20
C ARG A 103 5.38 -7.06 -18.36
N GLU A 104 6.52 -7.72 -18.47
CA GLU A 104 6.83 -8.66 -19.55
C GLU A 104 6.41 -10.09 -19.24
N LYS A 105 6.25 -10.42 -17.96
CA LYS A 105 5.93 -11.76 -17.51
C LYS A 105 4.44 -12.04 -17.45
N ALA A 106 4.04 -13.27 -17.76
CA ALA A 106 2.66 -13.73 -17.60
C ALA A 106 2.22 -13.64 -16.13
N ALA A 107 0.97 -13.26 -15.90
CA ALA A 107 0.41 -13.10 -14.56
C ALA A 107 0.51 -14.38 -13.70
N LYS A 108 0.44 -15.55 -14.32
CA LYS A 108 0.60 -16.86 -13.66
C LYS A 108 2.01 -17.06 -13.09
N GLU A 109 3.04 -16.68 -13.86
CA GLU A 109 4.43 -16.79 -13.44
C GLU A 109 4.73 -15.84 -12.27
N ILE A 110 4.23 -14.62 -12.33
CA ILE A 110 4.37 -13.62 -11.26
C ILE A 110 3.72 -14.13 -9.97
N ARG A 111 2.50 -14.67 -10.04
CA ARG A 111 1.82 -15.26 -8.89
C ARG A 111 2.61 -16.42 -8.29
N ARG A 112 3.23 -17.26 -9.13
CA ARG A 112 4.06 -18.38 -8.67
C ARG A 112 5.32 -17.89 -7.96
N GLN A 113 5.99 -16.89 -8.52
CA GLN A 113 7.20 -16.29 -7.94
C GLN A 113 6.90 -15.59 -6.61
N MET A 114 5.82 -14.81 -6.54
CA MET A 114 5.39 -14.13 -5.32
C MET A 114 4.93 -15.09 -4.23
N ARG A 115 4.35 -16.24 -4.58
CA ARG A 115 3.98 -17.29 -3.63
C ARG A 115 5.18 -17.95 -2.96
N ARG A 116 6.28 -18.17 -3.69
CA ARG A 116 7.52 -18.71 -3.13
C ARG A 116 8.15 -17.76 -2.10
N MET A 117 7.93 -16.47 -2.23
CA MET A 117 8.45 -15.47 -1.30
C MET A 117 7.61 -15.33 -0.03
N LEU A 118 6.33 -15.68 -0.07
CA LEU A 118 5.41 -15.61 1.08
C LEU A 118 5.58 -16.74 2.11
N ALA A 119 6.28 -17.81 1.75
CA ALA A 119 6.53 -18.90 2.68
C ALA A 119 7.48 -18.54 3.83
N ILE A 120 8.15 -17.38 3.73
CA ILE A 120 9.15 -16.93 4.72
C ILE A 120 8.54 -16.01 5.79
N ASP A 121 7.43 -15.34 5.50
CA ASP A 121 6.87 -14.31 6.41
C ASP A 121 5.64 -14.76 7.20
N LYS A 122 5.28 -16.04 7.17
CA LYS A 122 4.13 -16.54 7.92
C LYS A 122 4.37 -16.60 9.43
N ASP A 123 5.62 -16.62 9.85
CA ASP A 123 5.98 -16.81 11.25
C ASP A 123 5.99 -15.49 12.07
N GLN A 124 5.97 -14.32 11.43
CA GLN A 124 5.99 -13.03 12.14
C GLN A 124 4.62 -12.42 12.42
N ASN A 125 3.53 -13.00 11.88
CA ASN A 125 2.19 -12.42 12.03
C ASN A 125 1.30 -13.19 13.04
N THR A 126 1.88 -14.18 13.73
CA THR A 126 1.17 -14.92 14.80
C THR A 126 1.32 -14.28 16.18
N ASP A 127 2.37 -13.48 16.38
CA ASP A 127 2.66 -12.93 17.71
C ASP A 127 1.75 -11.75 18.09
N THR A 128 1.27 -10.97 17.12
CA THR A 128 0.36 -9.84 17.39
C THR A 128 -1.09 -10.22 17.67
N LYS A 129 -1.51 -11.47 17.39
CA LYS A 129 -2.87 -11.93 17.70
C LYS A 129 -3.00 -12.49 19.11
N HIS A 130 -1.92 -12.94 19.74
CA HIS A 130 -1.94 -13.44 21.10
C HIS A 130 -1.99 -12.33 22.13
N ASP A 131 -1.33 -11.21 21.89
CA ASP A 131 -1.29 -10.08 22.82
C ASP A 131 -2.63 -9.32 22.91
N ALA A 132 -3.35 -9.24 21.78
CA ALA A 132 -4.68 -8.60 21.76
C ALA A 132 -5.76 -9.42 22.48
N LYS A 133 -5.58 -10.75 22.61
CA LYS A 133 -6.53 -11.62 23.30
C LYS A 133 -6.28 -11.65 24.80
N ALA A 134 -5.03 -11.53 25.23
CA ALA A 134 -4.67 -11.50 26.66
C ALA A 134 -5.09 -10.19 27.33
N THR A 135 -5.06 -9.06 26.61
CA THR A 135 -5.53 -7.76 27.16
C THR A 135 -7.04 -7.63 27.22
N ALA A 136 -7.79 -8.40 26.42
CA ALA A 136 -9.26 -8.38 26.46
C ALA A 136 -9.83 -9.25 27.61
N GLU A 137 -9.12 -10.28 28.05
CA GLU A 137 -9.55 -11.15 29.16
C GLU A 137 -9.32 -10.52 30.55
N VAL A 138 -8.29 -9.68 30.67
CA VAL A 138 -8.00 -8.97 31.93
C VAL A 138 -8.96 -7.80 32.21
N ALA A 139 -9.63 -7.27 31.19
CA ALA A 139 -10.57 -6.17 31.32
C ALA A 139 -12.01 -6.61 31.71
N VAL A 140 -12.29 -7.91 31.75
CA VAL A 140 -13.62 -8.46 32.11
C VAL A 140 -13.68 -8.95 33.54
N GLU A 141 -12.54 -9.09 34.24
CA GLU A 141 -12.47 -9.53 35.65
C GLU A 141 -12.13 -8.41 36.66
N ALA A 142 -12.23 -7.15 36.21
CA ALA A 142 -12.05 -6.01 37.14
C ALA A 142 -13.36 -5.24 37.35
#